data_47414efa79b71098c5c66b773c8809ee
#
_entry.id   47414efa79b71098c5c66b773c8809ee
#
_cell.length_a   1.000
_cell.length_b   1.000
_cell.length_c   1.000
_cell.angle_alpha   90.00
_cell.angle_beta   90.00
_cell.angle_gamma   90.00
#
_symmetry.space_group_name_H-M   'P 1'
#
loop_
_entity.id
_entity.type
_entity.pdbx_description
1 polymer ?
#
loop_
_entity_poly.entity_id
_entity_poly.type
_entity_poly.pdbx_seq_one_letter_code
_entity_poly.pdbx_strand_id
1 'polypeptide(L)'
;LHDALPIFSQSGWGVFCSWEGNEQQAIPLYYEQVCGLLNGERNKQLGAMEKWDFQKFQPDVIVVNLGTNDSSGTKNMDRVGKAVEDFLRKLRVCNPESYILWCYGMLGDEILPTLEKAVGNYKRKTGDERVEFVKLPDTQEGEFGSRQHPGHRSHEKTAKILGEKI
;
A
#
# COMPACT_ATOMS: atom_id res chain seq x y z
N LEU A 1 -0.22 -0.34 -22.53
CA LEU A 1 -0.23 -0.34 -21.07
C LEU A 1 -1.48 -1.04 -20.61
N HIS A 2 -1.27 -2.22 -20.15
CA HIS A 2 -2.31 -3.18 -19.86
C HIS A 2 -2.72 -3.05 -18.40
N ASP A 3 -3.96 -3.01 -18.21
CA ASP A 3 -4.80 -3.04 -17.03
C ASP A 3 -4.10 -3.18 -15.67
N ALA A 4 -3.89 -2.04 -15.00
CA ALA A 4 -3.60 -2.05 -13.58
C ALA A 4 -4.85 -2.53 -12.85
N LEU A 5 -4.81 -3.73 -12.28
CA LEU A 5 -5.90 -4.26 -11.47
C LEU A 5 -5.69 -3.85 -10.01
N PRO A 6 -6.63 -3.14 -9.38
CA PRO A 6 -6.60 -2.94 -7.94
C PRO A 6 -6.83 -4.29 -7.26
N ILE A 7 -5.79 -4.83 -6.62
CA ILE A 7 -5.87 -6.14 -5.96
C ILE A 7 -6.39 -5.99 -4.54
N PHE A 8 -6.05 -4.89 -3.86
CA PHE A 8 -6.48 -4.67 -2.48
C PHE A 8 -6.62 -3.17 -2.19
N SER A 9 -7.82 -2.72 -1.86
CA SER A 9 -8.10 -1.34 -1.50
C SER A 9 -9.19 -1.26 -0.43
N GLN A 10 -8.93 -0.50 0.64
CA GLN A 10 -9.91 -0.22 1.69
C GLN A 10 -9.76 1.22 2.16
N SER A 11 -10.85 1.98 2.09
CA SER A 11 -10.88 3.37 2.55
C SER A 11 -10.57 3.48 4.03
N GLY A 12 -9.72 4.44 4.41
CA GLY A 12 -9.39 4.72 5.80
C GLY A 12 -8.37 3.77 6.43
N TRP A 13 -7.86 2.76 5.71
CA TRP A 13 -6.91 1.78 6.23
C TRP A 13 -5.48 2.10 5.80
N GLY A 14 -4.53 1.87 6.70
CA GLY A 14 -3.11 2.06 6.47
C GLY A 14 -2.32 0.76 6.41
N VAL A 15 -1.01 0.87 6.57
CA VAL A 15 -0.12 -0.29 6.68
C VAL A 15 -0.06 -0.85 8.09
N PHE A 16 -0.23 0.00 9.09
CA PHE A 16 -0.18 -0.34 10.51
C PHE A 16 -1.55 -0.18 11.20
N CYS A 17 -2.29 0.88 10.89
CA CYS A 17 -3.60 1.15 11.49
C CYS A 17 -4.51 1.95 10.53
N SER A 18 -5.78 2.11 10.91
CA SER A 18 -6.67 3.05 10.24
C SER A 18 -6.38 4.51 10.64
N TRP A 19 -7.02 5.45 9.95
CA TRP A 19 -6.96 6.88 10.25
C TRP A 19 -7.42 7.23 11.68
N GLU A 20 -8.24 6.38 12.30
CA GLU A 20 -8.70 6.48 13.70
C GLU A 20 -7.78 5.75 14.70
N GLY A 21 -6.71 5.11 14.24
CA GLY A 21 -5.75 4.41 15.07
C GLY A 21 -6.12 2.95 15.39
N ASN A 22 -7.09 2.36 14.71
CA ASN A 22 -7.45 0.96 14.91
C ASN A 22 -6.45 0.03 14.18
N GLU A 23 -5.63 -0.68 14.94
CA GLU A 23 -4.61 -1.61 14.43
C GLU A 23 -5.21 -2.87 13.77
N GLN A 24 -6.47 -3.20 14.02
CA GLN A 24 -7.15 -4.29 13.31
C GLN A 24 -7.60 -3.90 11.91
N GLN A 25 -7.51 -2.63 11.58
CA GLN A 25 -7.85 -2.06 10.29
C GLN A 25 -6.57 -1.69 9.53
N ALA A 26 -5.70 -2.66 9.34
CA ALA A 26 -4.47 -2.55 8.56
C ALA A 26 -4.49 -3.52 7.37
N ILE A 27 -4.14 -3.02 6.19
CA ILE A 27 -4.14 -3.77 4.93
C ILE A 27 -3.34 -5.09 5.00
N PRO A 28 -2.14 -5.14 5.61
CA PRO A 28 -1.33 -6.35 5.64
C PRO A 28 -1.98 -7.54 6.37
N LEU A 29 -2.93 -7.28 7.27
CA LEU A 29 -3.60 -8.35 8.02
C LEU A 29 -4.49 -9.24 7.13
N TYR A 30 -4.96 -8.69 6.02
CA TYR A 30 -5.94 -9.33 5.15
C TYR A 30 -5.39 -9.65 3.75
N TYR A 31 -4.16 -9.26 3.46
CA TYR A 31 -3.55 -9.39 2.14
C TYR A 31 -3.52 -10.83 1.59
N GLU A 32 -3.38 -11.82 2.48
CA GLU A 32 -3.33 -13.23 2.09
C GLU A 32 -4.71 -13.89 1.99
N GLN A 33 -5.81 -13.16 2.19
CA GLN A 33 -7.16 -13.69 2.15
C GLN A 33 -7.87 -13.31 0.84
N VAL A 34 -8.82 -14.14 0.42
CA VAL A 34 -9.64 -13.86 -0.77
C VAL A 34 -10.37 -12.53 -0.63
N CYS A 35 -11.07 -12.32 0.50
CA CYS A 35 -11.72 -11.06 0.84
C CYS A 35 -12.06 -10.96 2.33
N GLY A 36 -11.05 -11.10 3.21
CA GLY A 36 -11.23 -11.16 4.66
C GLY A 36 -11.86 -9.93 5.32
N LEU A 37 -12.03 -8.83 4.58
CA LEU A 37 -12.72 -7.63 5.04
C LEU A 37 -14.24 -7.80 5.14
N LEU A 38 -14.81 -8.72 4.39
CA LEU A 38 -16.25 -8.96 4.33
C LEU A 38 -16.68 -9.90 5.45
N ASN A 39 -17.11 -9.32 6.57
CA ASN A 39 -17.70 -10.06 7.66
C ASN A 39 -19.15 -10.44 7.34
N GLY A 40 -19.55 -11.62 7.71
CA GLY A 40 -20.91 -12.15 7.53
C GLY A 40 -20.88 -13.62 7.16
N GLU A 41 -21.87 -14.37 7.64
CA GLU A 41 -21.93 -15.81 7.49
C GLU A 41 -21.90 -16.25 6.01
N ARG A 42 -22.64 -15.56 5.16
CA ARG A 42 -22.65 -15.83 3.72
C ARG A 42 -21.28 -15.65 3.08
N ASN A 43 -20.53 -14.61 3.46
CA ASN A 43 -19.20 -14.35 2.91
C ASN A 43 -18.19 -15.42 3.36
N LYS A 44 -18.31 -15.88 4.61
CA LYS A 44 -17.52 -17.02 5.12
C LYS A 44 -17.82 -18.30 4.33
N GLN A 45 -19.09 -18.60 4.10
CA GLN A 45 -19.50 -19.76 3.30
C GLN A 45 -19.01 -19.68 1.85
N LEU A 46 -18.83 -18.48 1.31
CA LEU A 46 -18.27 -18.25 -0.04
C LEU A 46 -16.73 -18.21 -0.06
N GLY A 47 -16.08 -18.52 1.06
CA GLY A 47 -14.61 -18.60 1.14
C GLY A 47 -13.90 -17.26 1.30
N ALA A 48 -14.58 -16.20 1.74
CA ALA A 48 -13.98 -14.87 1.87
C ALA A 48 -12.74 -14.85 2.78
N MET A 49 -12.70 -15.71 3.79
CA MET A 49 -11.59 -15.84 4.74
C MET A 49 -10.54 -16.86 4.30
N GLU A 50 -10.75 -17.56 3.19
CA GLU A 50 -9.79 -18.53 2.69
C GLU A 50 -8.51 -17.85 2.22
N LYS A 51 -7.42 -18.59 2.27
CA LYS A 51 -6.13 -18.12 1.80
C LYS A 51 -6.16 -17.97 0.27
N TRP A 52 -5.74 -16.80 -0.22
CA TRP A 52 -5.58 -16.56 -1.65
C TRP A 52 -4.41 -17.40 -2.21
N ASP A 53 -4.66 -18.04 -3.33
CA ASP A 53 -3.62 -18.76 -4.06
C ASP A 53 -2.89 -17.80 -5.02
N PHE A 54 -1.73 -17.30 -4.57
CA PHE A 54 -0.91 -16.37 -5.34
C PHE A 54 -0.34 -16.98 -6.62
N GLN A 55 -0.34 -18.30 -6.79
CA GLN A 55 0.10 -18.93 -8.05
C GLN A 55 -0.87 -18.66 -9.20
N LYS A 56 -2.14 -18.33 -8.91
CA LYS A 56 -3.14 -18.01 -9.93
C LYS A 56 -2.91 -16.67 -10.63
N PHE A 57 -2.19 -15.77 -9.96
CA PHE A 57 -1.87 -14.45 -10.51
C PHE A 57 -0.59 -13.92 -9.87
N GLN A 58 0.44 -13.74 -10.66
CA GLN A 58 1.72 -13.17 -10.27
C GLN A 58 1.92 -11.88 -11.06
N PRO A 59 1.80 -10.69 -10.45
CA PRO A 59 2.00 -9.44 -11.15
C PRO A 59 3.49 -9.20 -11.41
N ASP A 60 3.83 -8.56 -12.54
CA ASP A 60 5.19 -8.09 -12.82
C ASP A 60 5.58 -6.94 -11.89
N VAL A 61 4.62 -6.05 -11.59
CA VAL A 61 4.82 -4.87 -10.74
C VAL A 61 3.71 -4.76 -9.71
N ILE A 62 4.10 -4.48 -8.46
CA ILE A 62 3.20 -4.18 -7.35
C ILE A 62 3.40 -2.72 -6.94
N VAL A 63 2.36 -1.92 -7.03
CA VAL A 63 2.35 -0.55 -6.51
C VAL A 63 1.64 -0.52 -5.17
N VAL A 64 2.36 -0.13 -4.12
CA VAL A 64 1.82 0.04 -2.76
C VAL A 64 1.72 1.53 -2.46
N ASN A 65 0.52 2.04 -2.23
CA ASN A 65 0.28 3.42 -1.81
C ASN A 65 -0.41 3.42 -0.44
N LEU A 66 0.38 3.25 0.61
CA LEU A 66 -0.05 3.19 2.01
C LEU A 66 0.80 4.12 2.87
N GLY A 67 0.20 4.64 3.94
CA GLY A 67 0.86 5.53 4.91
C GLY A 67 0.02 6.74 5.30
N THR A 68 -0.81 7.25 4.39
CA THR A 68 -1.64 8.45 4.65
C THR A 68 -2.56 8.27 5.86
N ASN A 69 -3.21 7.13 5.99
CA ASN A 69 -4.08 6.88 7.14
C ASN A 69 -3.28 6.66 8.44
N ASP A 70 -2.09 6.08 8.33
CA ASP A 70 -1.18 5.89 9.47
C ASP A 70 -0.69 7.23 10.03
N SER A 71 -0.46 8.25 9.19
CA SER A 71 -0.01 9.58 9.62
C SER A 71 -1.01 10.25 10.56
N SER A 72 -2.29 10.01 10.36
CA SER A 72 -3.37 10.49 11.22
C SER A 72 -3.62 9.56 12.40
N GLY A 73 -3.55 8.24 12.19
CA GLY A 73 -3.96 7.21 13.15
C GLY A 73 -2.97 6.98 14.29
N THR A 74 -1.68 7.29 14.11
CA THR A 74 -0.68 7.03 15.15
C THR A 74 0.47 8.03 15.15
N LYS A 75 1.11 8.20 16.31
CA LYS A 75 2.40 8.91 16.44
C LYS A 75 3.59 7.95 16.61
N ASN A 76 3.34 6.65 16.64
CA ASN A 76 4.39 5.65 16.81
C ASN A 76 5.02 5.26 15.47
N MET A 77 5.91 6.10 14.98
CA MET A 77 6.57 5.92 13.68
C MET A 77 7.48 4.69 13.61
N ASP A 78 8.01 4.23 14.72
CA ASP A 78 8.82 2.99 14.76
C ASP A 78 7.97 1.77 14.45
N ARG A 79 6.73 1.70 14.96
CA ARG A 79 5.79 0.63 14.64
C ARG A 79 5.32 0.70 13.19
N VAL A 80 5.09 1.90 12.67
CA VAL A 80 4.76 2.09 11.25
C VAL A 80 5.90 1.59 10.37
N GLY A 81 7.13 2.01 10.65
CA GLY A 81 8.31 1.57 9.90
C GLY A 81 8.49 0.04 9.93
N LYS A 82 8.28 -0.57 11.10
CA LYS A 82 8.31 -2.03 11.22
C LYS A 82 7.20 -2.70 10.39
N ALA A 83 5.99 -2.18 10.42
CA ALA A 83 4.87 -2.71 9.62
C ALA A 83 5.16 -2.65 8.11
N VAL A 84 5.81 -1.59 7.63
CA VAL A 84 6.29 -1.48 6.23
C VAL A 84 7.28 -2.59 5.90
N GLU A 85 8.32 -2.77 6.74
CA GLU A 85 9.31 -3.83 6.51
C GLU A 85 8.67 -5.24 6.52
N ASP A 86 7.75 -5.50 7.44
CA ASP A 86 7.06 -6.78 7.56
C ASP A 86 6.11 -7.02 6.35
N PHE A 87 5.44 -5.96 5.88
CA PHE A 87 4.59 -6.08 4.70
C PHE A 87 5.38 -6.29 3.42
N LEU A 88 6.53 -5.64 3.25
CA LEU A 88 7.44 -5.91 2.13
C LEU A 88 7.91 -7.36 2.11
N ARG A 89 8.24 -7.95 3.28
CA ARG A 89 8.57 -9.38 3.37
C ARG A 89 7.40 -10.26 2.93
N LYS A 90 6.19 -9.95 3.39
CA LYS A 90 4.98 -10.67 3.00
C LYS A 90 4.73 -10.57 1.50
N LEU A 91 4.80 -9.38 0.92
CA LEU A 91 4.66 -9.17 -0.52
C LEU A 91 5.68 -10.00 -1.32
N ARG A 92 6.95 -10.01 -0.90
CA ARG A 92 8.00 -10.77 -1.57
C ARG A 92 7.80 -12.27 -1.47
N VAL A 93 7.34 -12.78 -0.33
CA VAL A 93 7.01 -14.21 -0.18
C VAL A 93 5.85 -14.62 -1.08
N CYS A 94 4.82 -13.78 -1.16
CA CYS A 94 3.65 -14.05 -2.00
C CYS A 94 3.92 -13.84 -3.51
N ASN A 95 4.86 -12.96 -3.86
CA ASN A 95 5.15 -12.54 -5.24
C ASN A 95 6.68 -12.48 -5.45
N PRO A 96 7.34 -13.65 -5.63
CA PRO A 96 8.81 -13.73 -5.61
C PRO A 96 9.52 -12.90 -6.66
N GLU A 97 8.91 -12.73 -7.84
CA GLU A 97 9.55 -12.09 -8.99
C GLU A 97 9.11 -10.64 -9.22
N SER A 98 8.05 -10.16 -8.56
CA SER A 98 7.49 -8.83 -8.80
C SER A 98 8.45 -7.70 -8.45
N TYR A 99 8.43 -6.62 -9.23
CA TYR A 99 9.02 -5.35 -8.83
C TYR A 99 8.05 -4.61 -7.91
N ILE A 100 8.50 -4.14 -6.74
CA ILE A 100 7.64 -3.51 -5.74
C ILE A 100 7.96 -2.02 -5.65
N LEU A 101 6.99 -1.18 -5.95
CA LEU A 101 7.06 0.27 -5.79
C LEU A 101 6.25 0.67 -4.55
N TRP A 102 6.93 1.11 -3.49
CA TRP A 102 6.25 1.76 -2.37
C TRP A 102 6.14 3.24 -2.63
N CYS A 103 4.93 3.73 -2.79
CA CYS A 103 4.64 5.11 -3.14
C CYS A 103 4.05 5.86 -1.95
N TYR A 104 4.40 7.15 -1.79
CA TYR A 104 3.80 8.01 -0.78
C TYR A 104 3.85 9.48 -1.19
N GLY A 105 2.82 10.23 -0.82
CA GLY A 105 2.59 11.63 -1.18
C GLY A 105 1.13 11.83 -1.53
N MET A 106 0.79 12.76 -2.40
CA MET A 106 -0.55 13.15 -2.86
C MET A 106 -1.43 13.80 -1.79
N LEU A 107 -1.34 13.39 -0.52
CA LEU A 107 -2.06 13.95 0.63
C LEU A 107 -1.10 14.18 1.81
N GLY A 108 -0.08 15.00 1.56
CA GLY A 108 0.94 15.32 2.55
C GLY A 108 2.13 14.37 2.55
N ASP A 109 3.16 14.75 3.28
CA ASP A 109 4.43 14.02 3.36
C ASP A 109 4.93 13.80 4.81
N GLU A 110 4.03 13.91 5.79
CA GLU A 110 4.34 13.92 7.24
C GLU A 110 5.14 12.70 7.69
N ILE A 111 4.86 11.52 7.14
CA ILE A 111 5.58 10.30 7.50
C ILE A 111 6.50 9.77 6.40
N LEU A 112 6.74 10.58 5.35
CA LEU A 112 7.62 10.22 4.23
C LEU A 112 8.99 9.72 4.71
N PRO A 113 9.70 10.41 5.64
CA PRO A 113 11.00 9.94 6.11
C PRO A 113 10.95 8.55 6.78
N THR A 114 9.84 8.24 7.46
CA THR A 114 9.63 6.94 8.09
C THR A 114 9.49 5.83 7.05
N LEU A 115 8.66 6.05 6.04
CA LEU A 115 8.39 5.07 4.99
C LEU A 115 9.63 4.83 4.12
N GLU A 116 10.29 5.90 3.67
CA GLU A 116 11.52 5.81 2.88
C GLU A 116 12.62 5.07 3.64
N LYS A 117 12.83 5.42 4.92
CA LYS A 117 13.78 4.73 5.80
C LYS A 117 13.45 3.25 5.95
N ALA A 118 12.17 2.90 6.12
CA ALA A 118 11.73 1.51 6.27
C ALA A 118 11.98 0.68 5.00
N VAL A 119 11.66 1.23 3.82
CA VAL A 119 11.97 0.59 2.53
C VAL A 119 13.49 0.42 2.37
N GLY A 120 14.28 1.46 2.67
CA GLY A 120 15.74 1.38 2.65
C GLY A 120 16.32 0.36 3.64
N ASN A 121 15.74 0.25 4.84
CA ASN A 121 16.11 -0.78 5.82
C ASN A 121 15.84 -2.19 5.31
N TYR A 122 14.64 -2.39 4.72
CA TYR A 122 14.28 -3.67 4.11
C TYR A 122 15.31 -4.07 3.05
N LYS A 123 15.61 -3.17 2.09
CA LYS A 123 16.61 -3.44 1.04
C LYS A 123 17.97 -3.83 1.62
N ARG A 124 18.50 -3.05 2.58
CA ARG A 124 19.79 -3.35 3.21
C ARG A 124 19.83 -4.69 3.96
N LYS A 125 18.70 -5.07 4.60
CA LYS A 125 18.62 -6.32 5.38
C LYS A 125 18.46 -7.57 4.50
N THR A 126 17.84 -7.42 3.32
CA THR A 126 17.47 -8.56 2.46
C THR A 126 18.30 -8.66 1.20
N GLY A 127 18.93 -7.58 0.76
CA GLY A 127 19.57 -7.49 -0.56
C GLY A 127 18.58 -7.44 -1.73
N ASP A 128 17.31 -7.19 -1.46
CA ASP A 128 16.27 -7.15 -2.50
C ASP A 128 16.35 -5.85 -3.31
N GLU A 129 16.91 -5.94 -4.52
CA GLU A 129 17.05 -4.79 -5.43
C GLU A 129 15.75 -4.48 -6.21
N ARG A 130 14.76 -5.36 -6.17
CA ARG A 130 13.47 -5.18 -6.87
C ARG A 130 12.41 -4.51 -5.98
N VAL A 131 12.87 -3.60 -5.12
CA VAL A 131 12.00 -2.73 -4.29
C VAL A 131 12.50 -1.30 -4.38
N GLU A 132 11.60 -0.36 -4.64
CA GLU A 132 11.93 1.07 -4.71
C GLU A 132 10.90 1.88 -3.92
N PHE A 133 11.36 2.97 -3.28
CA PHE A 133 10.50 4.00 -2.72
C PHE A 133 10.31 5.13 -3.73
N VAL A 134 9.07 5.54 -3.97
CA VAL A 134 8.73 6.61 -4.91
C VAL A 134 7.96 7.71 -4.18
N LYS A 135 8.57 8.89 -4.06
CA LYS A 135 7.85 10.08 -3.60
C LYS A 135 6.90 10.55 -4.70
N LEU A 136 5.62 10.68 -4.36
CA LEU A 136 4.60 11.24 -5.24
C LEU A 136 4.44 12.74 -4.97
N PRO A 137 4.06 13.54 -5.98
CA PRO A 137 3.77 14.96 -5.79
C PRO A 137 2.52 15.15 -4.93
N ASP A 138 2.55 16.15 -4.08
CA ASP A 138 1.38 16.53 -3.32
C ASP A 138 0.30 17.14 -4.23
N THR A 139 -0.97 16.91 -3.87
CA THR A 139 -2.12 17.47 -4.58
C THR A 139 -2.20 18.97 -4.34
N GLN A 140 -2.18 19.74 -5.40
CA GLN A 140 -2.19 21.20 -5.35
C GLN A 140 -3.61 21.77 -5.35
N GLU A 141 -3.75 23.05 -5.02
CA GLU A 141 -5.02 23.77 -5.13
C GLU A 141 -5.60 23.63 -6.55
N GLY A 142 -6.88 23.33 -6.66
CA GLY A 142 -7.57 23.07 -7.94
C GLY A 142 -7.37 21.66 -8.52
N GLU A 143 -6.64 20.79 -7.81
CA GLU A 143 -6.44 19.38 -8.20
C GLU A 143 -7.19 18.40 -7.28
N PHE A 144 -7.80 18.89 -6.22
CA PHE A 144 -8.61 18.08 -5.32
C PHE A 144 -9.92 17.64 -5.96
N GLY A 145 -10.32 16.43 -5.65
CA GLY A 145 -11.63 15.86 -5.97
C GLY A 145 -12.58 15.95 -4.78
N SER A 146 -13.45 14.96 -4.66
CA SER A 146 -14.40 14.88 -3.57
C SER A 146 -13.72 14.76 -2.20
N ARG A 147 -14.24 15.47 -1.21
CA ARG A 147 -13.80 15.42 0.19
C ARG A 147 -12.29 15.65 0.38
N GLN A 148 -11.72 16.57 -0.37
CA GLN A 148 -10.29 16.91 -0.32
C GLN A 148 -9.35 15.72 -0.65
N HIS A 149 -9.83 14.71 -1.37
CA HIS A 149 -9.00 13.65 -1.90
C HIS A 149 -8.37 14.07 -3.24
N PRO A 150 -7.27 13.45 -3.67
CA PRO A 150 -6.67 13.71 -4.97
C PRO A 150 -7.69 13.54 -6.09
N GLY A 151 -7.79 14.52 -6.96
CA GLY A 151 -8.66 14.51 -8.13
C GLY A 151 -7.96 13.97 -9.36
N HIS A 152 -8.66 13.96 -10.49
CA HIS A 152 -8.18 13.43 -11.78
C HIS A 152 -6.78 13.94 -12.17
N ARG A 153 -6.55 15.26 -12.08
CA ARG A 153 -5.26 15.88 -12.46
C ARG A 153 -4.09 15.39 -11.60
N SER A 154 -4.33 15.22 -10.29
CA SER A 154 -3.33 14.70 -9.37
C SER A 154 -2.99 13.24 -9.72
N HIS A 155 -4.00 12.42 -10.03
CA HIS A 155 -3.81 11.05 -10.47
C HIS A 155 -3.06 10.95 -11.81
N GLU A 156 -3.35 11.82 -12.79
CA GLU A 156 -2.61 11.84 -14.07
C GLU A 156 -1.13 12.15 -13.88
N LYS A 157 -0.80 13.14 -13.04
CA LYS A 157 0.61 13.48 -12.72
C LYS A 157 1.33 12.30 -12.08
N THR A 158 0.68 11.68 -11.11
CA THR A 158 1.22 10.51 -10.39
C THR A 158 1.43 9.32 -11.32
N ALA A 159 0.45 9.03 -12.19
CA ALA A 159 0.53 7.95 -13.15
C ALA A 159 1.71 8.09 -14.12
N LYS A 160 2.04 9.33 -14.56
CA LYS A 160 3.22 9.58 -15.39
C LYS A 160 4.51 9.23 -14.67
N ILE A 161 4.66 9.68 -13.40
CA ILE A 161 5.85 9.38 -12.58
C ILE A 161 6.01 7.88 -12.38
N LEU A 162 4.92 7.17 -12.07
CA LEU A 162 4.95 5.72 -11.90
C LEU A 162 5.26 5.00 -13.22
N GLY A 163 4.71 5.47 -14.35
CA GLY A 163 4.98 4.89 -15.66
C GLY A 163 6.43 5.04 -16.13
N GLU A 164 7.17 6.03 -15.62
CA GLU A 164 8.60 6.19 -15.88
C GLU A 164 9.48 5.23 -15.05
N LYS A 165 8.89 4.61 -14.03
CA LYS A 165 9.56 3.65 -13.13
C LYS A 165 9.32 2.20 -13.51
N ILE A 166 8.33 1.94 -14.32
CA ILE A 166 7.93 0.62 -14.81
C ILE A 166 8.42 0.41 -16.25
#